data_4249d46059db594e6ded17e44fda868f
#
_entry.id   4249d46059db594e6ded17e44fda868f
#
_cell.length_a   1.000
_cell.length_b   1.000
_cell.length_c   1.000
_cell.angle_alpha   90.00
_cell.angle_beta   90.00
_cell.angle_gamma   90.00
#
_symmetry.space_group_name_H-M   'P 1'
#
loop_
_entity.id
_entity.type
_entity.pdbx_description
1 polymer ?
#
loop_
_entity_poly.entity_id
_entity_poly.type
_entity_poly.pdbx_seq_one_letter_code
_entity_poly.pdbx_strand_id
1 'polypeptide(L)'
;AFNILEGLEEHPYGNSRQMRLSRLKLLGFDICPYMTIEGPTPSEELIKTCIDTLQAEARKRQIPIDGIVAIFDDLDYSKSCGRTGHHYKDGLAYKFEDEQYETVLKKIEWTPTRSGEIAPVGIFETVEIDGCEVSRASLHNLTFIKNLELVPGCRILVSKRNMIIPHIEENLDRGHYTDIVPPLCPCCESKT
;
A
#
# COMPACT_ATOMS: atom_id res chain seq x y z
N ALA A 1 16.21 -10.78 3.24
CA ALA A 1 15.51 -12.02 2.88
C ALA A 1 14.35 -12.29 3.84
N PHE A 2 13.30 -12.94 3.38
CA PHE A 2 12.10 -13.23 4.18
C PHE A 2 11.61 -14.68 4.04
N ASN A 3 12.18 -15.48 3.15
CA ASN A 3 11.82 -16.89 3.00
C ASN A 3 12.93 -17.69 2.30
N ILE A 4 12.91 -19.02 2.50
CA ILE A 4 13.64 -20.02 1.71
C ILE A 4 12.59 -20.80 0.92
N LEU A 5 12.69 -20.84 -0.40
CA LEU A 5 11.71 -21.49 -1.27
C LEU A 5 11.93 -23.00 -1.34
N GLU A 6 13.18 -23.44 -1.50
CA GLU A 6 13.56 -24.83 -1.72
C GLU A 6 14.81 -25.21 -0.91
N GLY A 7 15.04 -26.51 -0.73
CA GLY A 7 16.28 -27.05 -0.16
C GLY A 7 16.25 -27.30 1.35
N LEU A 8 15.08 -27.22 2.00
CA LEU A 8 14.90 -27.54 3.40
C LEU A 8 13.77 -28.56 3.64
N GLU A 9 13.24 -29.19 2.59
CA GLU A 9 12.07 -30.10 2.68
C GLU A 9 12.34 -31.30 3.60
N GLU A 10 13.55 -31.83 3.57
CA GLU A 10 13.99 -32.98 4.38
C GLU A 10 14.69 -32.57 5.69
N HIS A 11 14.83 -31.27 5.94
CA HIS A 11 15.52 -30.80 7.13
C HIS A 11 14.56 -30.81 8.35
N PRO A 12 14.99 -31.26 9.53
CA PRO A 12 14.14 -31.33 10.74
C PRO A 12 13.44 -30.00 11.10
N TYR A 13 14.02 -28.89 10.69
CA TYR A 13 13.50 -27.54 10.93
C TYR A 13 12.82 -26.93 9.68
N GLY A 14 12.65 -27.69 8.61
CA GLY A 14 12.12 -27.20 7.33
C GLY A 14 10.67 -26.75 7.40
N ASN A 15 9.92 -27.21 8.42
CA ASN A 15 8.51 -26.89 8.60
C ASN A 15 8.24 -25.61 9.41
N SER A 16 9.25 -24.99 10.03
CA SER A 16 9.11 -23.75 10.80
C SER A 16 9.65 -22.55 10.04
N ARG A 17 8.85 -21.48 9.90
CA ARG A 17 9.27 -20.21 9.30
C ARG A 17 10.38 -19.54 10.10
N GLN A 18 10.27 -19.55 11.43
CA GLN A 18 11.28 -19.01 12.32
C GLN A 18 12.63 -19.71 12.12
N MET A 19 12.62 -21.03 12.01
CA MET A 19 13.84 -21.80 11.79
C MET A 19 14.45 -21.52 10.41
N ARG A 20 13.62 -21.34 9.37
CA ARG A 20 14.07 -20.93 8.05
C ARG A 20 14.72 -19.54 8.08
N LEU A 21 14.12 -18.56 8.76
CA LEU A 21 14.71 -17.24 8.93
C LEU A 21 16.04 -17.31 9.70
N SER A 22 16.09 -18.09 10.78
CA SER A 22 17.34 -18.33 11.53
C SER A 22 18.44 -18.93 10.65
N ARG A 23 18.08 -19.86 9.77
CA ARG A 23 19.02 -20.44 8.80
C ARG A 23 19.54 -19.41 7.80
N LEU A 24 18.67 -18.55 7.26
CA LEU A 24 19.08 -17.46 6.40
C LEU A 24 20.08 -16.53 7.08
N LYS A 25 19.82 -16.19 8.34
CA LYS A 25 20.73 -15.36 9.13
C LYS A 25 22.11 -16.02 9.31
N LEU A 26 22.14 -17.32 9.60
CA LEU A 26 23.39 -18.09 9.71
C LEU A 26 24.17 -18.16 8.39
N LEU A 27 23.47 -18.10 7.25
CA LEU A 27 24.07 -18.04 5.91
C LEU A 27 24.53 -16.62 5.53
N GLY A 28 24.41 -15.64 6.42
CA GLY A 28 24.85 -14.27 6.18
C GLY A 28 23.84 -13.38 5.48
N PHE A 29 22.60 -13.83 5.28
CA PHE A 29 21.57 -12.97 4.73
C PHE A 29 21.04 -12.00 5.78
N ASP A 30 20.77 -10.77 5.36
CA ASP A 30 19.97 -9.85 6.14
C ASP A 30 18.50 -10.24 6.06
N ILE A 31 17.85 -10.44 7.21
CA ILE A 31 16.47 -10.91 7.33
C ILE A 31 15.55 -9.79 7.81
N CYS A 32 14.27 -9.87 7.42
CA CYS A 32 13.25 -8.97 7.95
C CYS A 32 13.17 -9.08 9.48
N PRO A 33 12.94 -7.98 10.20
CA PRO A 33 12.57 -8.03 11.60
C PRO A 33 11.32 -8.91 11.79
N TYR A 34 11.34 -9.76 12.81
CA TYR A 34 10.18 -10.57 13.15
C TYR A 34 10.12 -10.79 14.65
N MET A 35 8.93 -11.11 15.14
CA MET A 35 8.68 -11.54 16.50
C MET A 35 7.83 -12.81 16.47
N THR A 36 8.04 -13.69 17.46
CA THR A 36 7.24 -14.90 17.62
C THR A 36 6.32 -14.72 18.82
N ILE A 37 5.05 -15.01 18.63
CA ILE A 37 4.04 -15.03 19.68
C ILE A 37 3.68 -16.51 19.93
N GLU A 38 3.82 -16.95 21.17
CA GLU A 38 3.44 -18.30 21.59
C GLU A 38 2.07 -18.28 22.26
N GLY A 39 1.33 -19.38 22.10
CA GLY A 39 0.02 -19.57 22.72
C GLY A 39 -1.15 -19.46 21.73
N PRO A 40 -2.35 -19.87 22.18
CA PRO A 40 -3.50 -20.04 21.29
C PRO A 40 -4.12 -18.74 20.81
N THR A 41 -4.11 -17.70 21.65
CA THR A 41 -4.73 -16.41 21.33
C THR A 41 -3.96 -15.28 22.01
N PRO A 42 -3.23 -14.44 21.24
CA PRO A 42 -2.54 -13.30 21.82
C PRO A 42 -3.54 -12.23 22.28
N SER A 43 -3.20 -11.52 23.36
CA SER A 43 -3.96 -10.35 23.79
C SER A 43 -3.76 -9.19 22.80
N GLU A 44 -4.73 -8.29 22.73
CA GLU A 44 -4.64 -7.07 21.92
C GLU A 44 -3.42 -6.22 22.29
N GLU A 45 -3.13 -6.11 23.59
CA GLU A 45 -1.98 -5.37 24.11
C GLU A 45 -0.65 -5.98 23.63
N LEU A 46 -0.55 -7.33 23.62
CA LEU A 46 0.63 -8.01 23.10
C LEU A 46 0.81 -7.78 21.60
N ILE A 47 -0.28 -7.86 20.82
CA ILE A 47 -0.24 -7.60 19.38
C ILE A 47 0.24 -6.17 19.12
N LYS A 48 -0.31 -5.19 19.83
CA LYS A 48 0.08 -3.78 19.72
C LYS A 48 1.56 -3.60 20.06
N THR A 49 2.04 -4.18 21.14
CA THR A 49 3.45 -4.14 21.54
C THR A 49 4.37 -4.72 20.46
N CYS A 50 3.95 -5.82 19.83
CA CYS A 50 4.71 -6.43 18.73
C CYS A 50 4.76 -5.50 17.51
N ILE A 51 3.64 -4.87 17.15
CA ILE A 51 3.56 -3.91 16.03
C ILE A 51 4.50 -2.75 16.29
N ASP A 52 4.39 -2.10 17.46
CA ASP A 52 5.22 -0.95 17.83
C ASP A 52 6.72 -1.29 17.83
N THR A 53 7.07 -2.48 18.37
CA THR A 53 8.45 -2.95 18.43
C THR A 53 9.02 -3.20 17.03
N LEU A 54 8.28 -3.88 16.16
CA LEU A 54 8.71 -4.17 14.79
C LEU A 54 8.83 -2.90 13.96
N GLN A 55 7.92 -1.95 14.14
CA GLN A 55 7.98 -0.64 13.48
C GLN A 55 9.22 0.16 13.93
N ALA A 56 9.51 0.17 15.23
CA ALA A 56 10.72 0.82 15.76
C ALA A 56 12.00 0.18 15.23
N GLU A 57 12.05 -1.15 15.17
CA GLU A 57 13.22 -1.88 14.63
C GLU A 57 13.41 -1.64 13.13
N ALA A 58 12.32 -1.61 12.35
CA ALA A 58 12.38 -1.28 10.94
C ALA A 58 12.92 0.13 10.70
N ARG A 59 12.43 1.13 11.46
CA ARG A 59 12.95 2.52 11.41
C ARG A 59 14.43 2.58 11.74
N LYS A 60 14.86 1.91 12.80
CA LYS A 60 16.28 1.85 13.21
C LYS A 60 17.17 1.27 12.12
N ARG A 61 16.68 0.26 11.41
CA ARG A 61 17.39 -0.40 10.31
C ARG A 61 17.18 0.28 8.95
N GLN A 62 16.44 1.38 8.90
CA GLN A 62 16.09 2.11 7.68
C GLN A 62 15.41 1.20 6.63
N ILE A 63 14.57 0.27 7.08
CA ILE A 63 13.76 -0.60 6.22
C ILE A 63 12.39 0.05 6.05
N PRO A 64 12.01 0.46 4.83
CA PRO A 64 10.67 0.97 4.58
C PRO A 64 9.64 -0.16 4.70
N ILE A 65 8.60 0.04 5.52
CA ILE A 65 7.51 -0.91 5.71
C ILE A 65 6.17 -0.19 5.64
N ASP A 66 5.20 -0.76 4.93
CA ASP A 66 3.82 -0.27 4.80
C ASP A 66 2.84 -1.06 5.67
N GLY A 67 3.33 -2.03 6.42
CA GLY A 67 2.54 -2.86 7.31
C GLY A 67 3.31 -4.03 7.88
N ILE A 68 2.60 -4.88 8.61
CA ILE A 68 3.14 -6.09 9.25
C ILE A 68 2.22 -7.26 8.88
N VAL A 69 2.82 -8.42 8.65
CA VAL A 69 2.09 -9.65 8.35
C VAL A 69 2.23 -10.61 9.52
N ALA A 70 1.10 -10.97 10.13
CA ALA A 70 1.02 -12.05 11.11
C ALA A 70 0.69 -13.36 10.39
N ILE A 71 1.53 -14.37 10.52
CA ILE A 71 1.38 -15.67 9.86
C ILE A 71 1.72 -16.79 10.85
N PHE A 72 1.16 -17.97 10.62
CA PHE A 72 1.53 -19.15 11.41
C PHE A 72 2.96 -19.59 11.11
N ASP A 73 3.67 -20.05 12.13
CA ASP A 73 5.03 -20.58 11.99
C ASP A 73 5.07 -21.92 11.28
N ASP A 74 4.10 -22.81 11.56
CA ASP A 74 3.99 -24.14 10.98
C ASP A 74 3.55 -24.08 9.51
N LEU A 75 4.42 -24.56 8.63
CA LEU A 75 4.18 -24.56 7.17
C LEU A 75 3.19 -25.62 6.72
N ASP A 76 3.06 -26.75 7.41
CA ASP A 76 2.09 -27.77 7.05
C ASP A 76 0.69 -27.32 7.44
N TYR A 77 0.54 -26.63 8.57
CA TYR A 77 -0.68 -25.93 8.89
C TYR A 77 -1.00 -24.86 7.83
N SER A 78 -0.03 -24.05 7.45
CA SER A 78 -0.19 -23.02 6.40
C SER A 78 -0.70 -23.62 5.08
N LYS A 79 -0.14 -24.77 4.65
CA LYS A 79 -0.60 -25.51 3.46
C LYS A 79 -2.04 -26.00 3.63
N SER A 80 -2.42 -26.45 4.82
CA SER A 80 -3.78 -26.95 5.11
C SER A 80 -4.85 -25.86 5.05
N CYS A 81 -4.49 -24.59 5.31
CA CYS A 81 -5.39 -23.45 5.20
C CYS A 81 -5.81 -23.12 3.76
N GLY A 82 -5.20 -23.79 2.78
CA GLY A 82 -5.41 -23.53 1.36
C GLY A 82 -4.59 -22.38 0.84
N ARG A 83 -4.68 -22.14 -0.47
CA ARG A 83 -3.84 -21.17 -1.18
C ARG A 83 -4.67 -20.27 -2.10
N THR A 84 -4.28 -19.01 -2.21
CA THR A 84 -4.62 -18.11 -3.33
C THR A 84 -3.62 -18.37 -4.48
N GLY A 85 -3.66 -17.59 -5.56
CA GLY A 85 -2.66 -17.72 -6.63
C GLY A 85 -1.20 -17.62 -6.15
N HIS A 86 -0.94 -16.83 -5.12
CA HIS A 86 0.45 -16.52 -4.68
C HIS A 86 0.74 -16.81 -3.20
N HIS A 87 -0.26 -16.83 -2.32
CA HIS A 87 -0.07 -16.92 -0.86
C HIS A 87 -0.96 -17.99 -0.24
N TYR A 88 -0.52 -18.56 0.88
CA TYR A 88 -1.36 -19.38 1.74
C TYR A 88 -2.36 -18.48 2.48
N LYS A 89 -3.52 -19.04 2.84
CA LYS A 89 -4.57 -18.35 3.61
C LYS A 89 -4.33 -18.49 5.12
N ASP A 90 -3.11 -18.31 5.54
CA ASP A 90 -2.59 -18.62 6.87
C ASP A 90 -2.24 -17.38 7.69
N GLY A 91 -2.64 -16.20 7.27
CA GLY A 91 -2.25 -14.99 7.96
C GLY A 91 -3.11 -13.77 7.67
N LEU A 92 -2.80 -12.71 8.40
CA LEU A 92 -3.42 -11.40 8.29
C LEU A 92 -2.36 -10.35 8.05
N ALA A 93 -2.62 -9.44 7.12
CA ALA A 93 -1.83 -8.24 6.92
C ALA A 93 -2.46 -7.08 7.71
N TYR A 94 -1.67 -6.47 8.58
CA TYR A 94 -1.99 -5.20 9.22
C TYR A 94 -1.27 -4.10 8.44
N LYS A 95 -2.04 -3.23 7.80
CA LYS A 95 -1.53 -2.07 7.07
C LYS A 95 -1.50 -0.87 8.00
N PHE A 96 -0.40 -0.09 7.93
CA PHE A 96 -0.37 1.21 8.57
C PHE A 96 -1.27 2.18 7.82
N GLU A 97 -1.79 3.17 8.54
CA GLU A 97 -2.48 4.29 7.90
C GLU A 97 -1.45 5.15 7.17
N ASP A 98 -1.75 5.45 5.92
CA ASP A 98 -0.93 6.36 5.13
C ASP A 98 -1.07 7.79 5.68
N GLU A 99 0.03 8.50 5.83
CA GLU A 99 0.00 9.91 6.20
C GLU A 99 -0.71 10.72 5.12
N GLN A 100 -1.58 11.64 5.56
CA GLN A 100 -2.36 12.48 4.66
C GLN A 100 -1.88 13.93 4.74
N TYR A 101 -1.79 14.57 3.59
CA TYR A 101 -1.30 15.93 3.43
C TYR A 101 -2.36 16.79 2.74
N GLU A 102 -2.63 17.97 3.30
CA GLU A 102 -3.55 18.93 2.71
C GLU A 102 -2.86 19.70 1.58
N THR A 103 -3.55 19.84 0.45
CA THR A 103 -3.09 20.61 -0.70
C THR A 103 -4.28 21.15 -1.51
N VAL A 104 -4.03 21.92 -2.58
CA VAL A 104 -5.06 22.51 -3.43
C VAL A 104 -5.01 21.90 -4.82
N LEU A 105 -6.14 21.40 -5.31
CA LEU A 105 -6.29 20.91 -6.68
C LEU A 105 -6.27 22.09 -7.66
N LYS A 106 -5.23 22.19 -8.50
CA LYS A 106 -5.07 23.28 -9.46
C LYS A 106 -5.89 23.09 -10.72
N LYS A 107 -5.84 21.89 -11.29
CA LYS A 107 -6.53 21.52 -12.53
C LYS A 107 -6.67 20.00 -12.66
N ILE A 108 -7.55 19.60 -13.55
CA ILE A 108 -7.65 18.21 -14.01
C ILE A 108 -7.18 18.16 -15.45
N GLU A 109 -6.16 17.36 -15.71
CA GLU A 109 -5.67 17.06 -17.05
C GLU A 109 -6.36 15.82 -17.59
N TRP A 110 -6.82 15.90 -18.83
CA TRP A 110 -7.51 14.82 -19.54
C TRP A 110 -6.58 14.29 -20.63
N THR A 111 -6.05 13.09 -20.41
CA THR A 111 -5.04 12.53 -21.31
C THR A 111 -5.62 11.28 -22.01
N PRO A 112 -5.67 11.25 -23.34
CA PRO A 112 -6.08 10.05 -24.06
C PRO A 112 -5.06 8.93 -23.83
N THR A 113 -5.58 7.75 -23.51
CA THR A 113 -4.78 6.53 -23.33
C THR A 113 -4.55 5.84 -24.67
N ARG A 114 -3.68 4.84 -24.70
CA ARG A 114 -3.41 4.03 -25.87
C ARG A 114 -4.65 3.23 -26.35
N SER A 115 -5.57 2.93 -25.45
CA SER A 115 -6.85 2.27 -25.79
C SER A 115 -7.94 3.20 -26.30
N GLY A 116 -7.69 4.52 -26.36
CA GLY A 116 -8.66 5.52 -26.79
C GLY A 116 -9.55 6.05 -25.67
N GLU A 117 -9.36 5.61 -24.44
CA GLU A 117 -10.03 6.16 -23.26
C GLU A 117 -9.37 7.46 -22.82
N ILE A 118 -10.13 8.36 -22.19
CA ILE A 118 -9.59 9.59 -21.62
C ILE A 118 -9.40 9.41 -20.12
N ALA A 119 -8.15 9.40 -19.68
CA ALA A 119 -7.79 9.27 -18.29
C ALA A 119 -7.64 10.63 -17.61
N PRO A 120 -8.38 10.91 -16.52
CA PRO A 120 -8.22 12.13 -15.75
C PRO A 120 -7.05 12.03 -14.77
N VAL A 121 -6.26 13.10 -14.69
CA VAL A 121 -5.14 13.26 -13.75
C VAL A 121 -5.31 14.57 -13.01
N GLY A 122 -5.38 14.51 -11.68
CA GLY A 122 -5.39 15.70 -10.82
C GLY A 122 -3.98 16.29 -10.70
N ILE A 123 -3.86 17.58 -10.95
CA ILE A 123 -2.65 18.38 -10.70
C ILE A 123 -2.93 19.28 -9.51
N PHE A 124 -2.13 19.21 -8.48
CA PHE A 124 -2.29 19.97 -7.24
C PHE A 124 -0.99 20.69 -6.85
N GLU A 125 -1.05 21.52 -5.82
CA GLU A 125 0.16 22.14 -5.29
C GLU A 125 1.10 21.07 -4.76
N THR A 126 2.39 21.23 -5.04
CA THR A 126 3.40 20.25 -4.65
C THR A 126 3.45 20.08 -3.14
N VAL A 127 3.37 18.86 -2.68
CA VAL A 127 3.58 18.47 -1.29
C VAL A 127 4.75 17.50 -1.20
N GLU A 128 5.50 17.58 -0.11
CA GLU A 128 6.56 16.61 0.17
C GLU A 128 5.98 15.45 0.98
N ILE A 129 6.09 14.24 0.44
CA ILE A 129 5.63 13.01 1.07
C ILE A 129 6.78 12.00 1.05
N ASP A 130 7.25 11.56 2.22
CA ASP A 130 8.39 10.63 2.37
C ASP A 130 9.63 11.07 1.58
N GLY A 131 9.98 12.36 1.64
CA GLY A 131 11.14 12.93 0.95
C GLY A 131 11.00 13.00 -0.57
N CYS A 132 9.79 12.86 -1.11
CA CYS A 132 9.48 12.99 -2.52
C CYS A 132 8.50 14.13 -2.78
N GLU A 133 8.78 14.96 -3.78
CA GLU A 133 7.82 15.97 -4.25
C GLU A 133 6.72 15.32 -5.08
N VAL A 134 5.47 15.50 -4.64
CA VAL A 134 4.27 14.96 -5.27
C VAL A 134 3.36 16.11 -5.67
N SER A 135 2.95 16.16 -6.93
CA SER A 135 2.10 17.23 -7.49
C SER A 135 0.99 16.73 -8.41
N ARG A 136 0.88 15.41 -8.57
CA ARG A 136 -0.10 14.79 -9.46
C ARG A 136 -0.53 13.42 -8.97
N ALA A 137 -1.82 13.08 -9.19
CA ALA A 137 -2.38 11.77 -8.91
C ALA A 137 -3.40 11.37 -9.97
N SER A 138 -3.53 10.06 -10.22
CA SER A 138 -4.59 9.55 -11.07
C SER A 138 -5.96 9.77 -10.41
N LEU A 139 -6.93 10.23 -11.18
CA LEU A 139 -8.32 10.33 -10.74
C LEU A 139 -9.17 9.13 -11.22
N HIS A 140 -8.52 8.12 -11.74
CA HIS A 140 -9.09 6.84 -12.19
C HIS A 140 -10.17 7.00 -13.25
N ASN A 141 -11.33 7.58 -12.90
CA ASN A 141 -12.49 7.73 -13.78
C ASN A 141 -13.42 8.85 -13.30
N LEU A 142 -14.46 9.14 -14.09
CA LEU A 142 -15.45 10.16 -13.77
C LEU A 142 -16.24 9.89 -12.49
N THR A 143 -16.51 8.64 -12.18
CA THR A 143 -17.22 8.27 -10.94
C THR A 143 -16.43 8.68 -9.71
N PHE A 144 -15.11 8.49 -9.73
CA PHE A 144 -14.22 8.91 -8.66
C PHE A 144 -14.25 10.44 -8.47
N ILE A 145 -14.17 11.20 -9.56
CA ILE A 145 -14.25 12.66 -9.53
C ILE A 145 -15.58 13.14 -8.95
N LYS A 146 -16.69 12.54 -9.41
CA LYS A 146 -18.06 12.87 -8.94
C LYS A 146 -18.25 12.51 -7.46
N ASN A 147 -17.80 11.35 -7.03
CA ASN A 147 -17.94 10.91 -5.64
C ASN A 147 -17.18 11.81 -4.66
N LEU A 148 -16.03 12.32 -5.06
CA LEU A 148 -15.25 13.27 -4.28
C LEU A 148 -15.62 14.73 -4.58
N GLU A 149 -16.50 14.99 -5.53
CA GLU A 149 -16.89 16.35 -5.95
C GLU A 149 -15.68 17.23 -6.28
N LEU A 150 -14.67 16.67 -6.97
CA LEU A 150 -13.43 17.35 -7.27
C LEU A 150 -13.63 18.45 -8.31
N VAL A 151 -13.24 19.66 -7.95
CA VAL A 151 -13.20 20.84 -8.85
C VAL A 151 -11.89 21.59 -8.66
N PRO A 152 -11.37 22.25 -9.70
CA PRO A 152 -10.20 23.11 -9.54
C PRO A 152 -10.41 24.18 -8.47
N GLY A 153 -9.42 24.33 -7.59
CA GLY A 153 -9.45 25.24 -6.44
C GLY A 153 -9.88 24.61 -5.13
N CYS A 154 -10.43 23.40 -5.11
CA CYS A 154 -10.79 22.74 -3.85
C CYS A 154 -9.55 22.29 -3.07
N ARG A 155 -9.65 22.29 -1.75
CA ARG A 155 -8.66 21.68 -0.85
C ARG A 155 -8.89 20.18 -0.81
N ILE A 156 -7.81 19.43 -0.90
CA ILE A 156 -7.82 17.97 -0.95
C ILE A 156 -6.82 17.38 0.04
N LEU A 157 -7.13 16.20 0.54
CA LEU A 157 -6.16 15.36 1.24
C LEU A 157 -5.53 14.38 0.24
N VAL A 158 -4.22 14.33 0.23
CA VAL A 158 -3.45 13.41 -0.60
C VAL A 158 -2.59 12.51 0.26
N SER A 159 -2.42 11.26 -0.17
CA SER A 159 -1.54 10.27 0.45
C SER A 159 -0.66 9.60 -0.61
N LYS A 160 0.23 8.74 -0.15
CA LYS A 160 1.07 7.90 -1.01
C LYS A 160 0.81 6.43 -0.68
N ARG A 161 -0.21 5.85 -1.32
CA ARG A 161 -0.61 4.46 -1.09
C ARG A 161 0.52 3.49 -1.38
N ASN A 162 0.72 2.54 -0.47
CA ASN A 162 1.82 1.60 -0.50
C ASN A 162 3.20 2.28 -0.65
N MET A 163 3.36 3.49 -0.09
CA MET A 163 4.57 4.32 -0.14
C MET A 163 5.02 4.74 -1.55
N ILE A 164 4.23 4.48 -2.59
CA ILE A 164 4.64 4.68 -3.98
C ILE A 164 3.63 5.51 -4.79
N ILE A 165 2.33 5.23 -4.66
CA ILE A 165 1.31 5.72 -5.59
C ILE A 165 0.57 6.91 -4.99
N PRO A 166 0.71 8.14 -5.54
CA PRO A 166 -0.07 9.29 -5.10
C PRO A 166 -1.56 9.05 -5.31
N HIS A 167 -2.36 9.36 -4.28
CA HIS A 167 -3.79 9.20 -4.27
C HIS A 167 -4.47 10.40 -3.62
N ILE A 168 -5.63 10.83 -4.14
CA ILE A 168 -6.50 11.81 -3.50
C ILE A 168 -7.49 11.06 -2.63
N GLU A 169 -7.42 11.28 -1.31
CA GLU A 169 -8.24 10.57 -0.34
C GLU A 169 -9.59 11.27 -0.14
N GLU A 170 -9.57 12.60 -0.04
CA GLU A 170 -10.76 13.38 0.27
C GLU A 170 -10.72 14.77 -0.34
N ASN A 171 -11.91 15.35 -0.59
CA ASN A 171 -12.13 16.76 -0.87
C ASN A 171 -12.70 17.43 0.39
N LEU A 172 -12.00 18.42 0.90
CA LEU A 172 -12.39 19.16 2.11
C LEU A 172 -13.44 20.25 1.84
N ASP A 173 -13.63 20.64 0.57
CA ASP A 173 -14.53 21.72 0.14
C ASP A 173 -15.69 21.18 -0.71
N ARG A 174 -16.36 20.13 -0.24
CA ARG A 174 -17.51 19.51 -0.92
C ARG A 174 -18.69 20.48 -1.08
N GLY A 175 -19.60 20.16 -2.00
CA GLY A 175 -20.85 20.92 -2.23
C GLY A 175 -20.78 21.92 -3.37
N HIS A 176 -19.68 21.99 -4.12
CA HIS A 176 -19.48 22.91 -5.22
C HIS A 176 -19.17 22.23 -6.57
N TYR A 177 -19.55 20.95 -6.70
CA TYR A 177 -19.27 20.19 -7.91
C TYR A 177 -19.96 20.82 -9.13
N THR A 178 -19.18 21.04 -10.18
CA THR A 178 -19.66 21.40 -11.52
C THR A 178 -19.18 20.33 -12.51
N ASP A 179 -19.90 20.16 -13.61
CA ASP A 179 -19.45 19.22 -14.64
C ASP A 179 -18.20 19.79 -15.34
N ILE A 180 -17.10 19.06 -15.18
CA ILE A 180 -15.76 19.46 -15.66
C ILE A 180 -15.28 18.58 -16.81
N VAL A 181 -16.16 17.73 -17.35
CA VAL A 181 -15.82 16.86 -18.48
C VAL A 181 -15.64 17.72 -19.73
N PRO A 182 -14.49 17.66 -20.42
CA PRO A 182 -14.33 18.39 -21.67
C PRO A 182 -15.31 17.82 -22.71
N PRO A 183 -16.05 18.70 -23.42
CA PRO A 183 -17.04 18.26 -24.43
C PRO A 183 -16.39 17.64 -25.68
N LEU A 184 -15.08 17.90 -25.85
CA LEU A 184 -14.28 17.41 -26.97
C LEU A 184 -12.99 16.75 -26.44
N CYS A 185 -12.56 15.72 -27.13
CA CYS A 185 -11.27 15.09 -26.86
C CYS A 185 -10.13 16.10 -27.01
N PRO A 186 -9.24 16.26 -26.02
CA PRO A 186 -8.14 17.24 -26.08
C PRO A 186 -7.08 16.93 -27.14
N CYS A 187 -7.13 15.75 -27.76
CA CYS A 187 -6.16 15.33 -28.77
C CYS A 187 -6.71 15.42 -30.22
N CYS A 188 -7.93 14.92 -30.45
CA CYS A 188 -8.49 14.80 -31.80
C CYS A 188 -9.80 15.58 -32.00
N GLU A 189 -10.24 16.36 -31.01
CA GLU A 189 -11.45 17.20 -31.02
C GLU A 189 -12.76 16.45 -31.31
N SER A 190 -12.77 15.14 -31.31
CA SER A 190 -14.00 14.35 -31.38
C SER A 190 -14.83 14.54 -30.11
N LYS A 191 -16.15 14.40 -30.21
CA LYS A 191 -17.04 14.45 -29.03
C LYS A 191 -16.66 13.34 -28.03
N THR A 192 -16.65 13.69 -26.75
CA THR A 192 -16.40 12.77 -25.62
C THR A 192 -17.69 12.13 -25.15
#